data_15ac771383f5cd4d918f57ad67719c90
#
_entry.id   15ac771383f5cd4d918f57ad67719c90
#
_cell.length_a   1.000
_cell.length_b   1.000
_cell.length_c   1.000
_cell.angle_alpha   90.00
_cell.angle_beta   90.00
_cell.angle_gamma   90.00
#
_symmetry.space_group_name_H-M   'P 1'
#
loop_
_entity.id
_entity.type
_entity.pdbx_description
1 polymer ?
#
loop_
_entity_poly.entity_id
_entity_poly.type
_entity_poly.pdbx_seq_one_letter_code
_entity_poly.pdbx_strand_id
1 'polypeptide(L)'
;DQRCAKINSLSRKDKETYKRAIFIHVDSRSRHQRTDVFFYHKPKDQASKRLAKTMKSTFSRKYNRHQPGRGFSGTVDDRNLYVLRHTTPTSVFVELGNIQNQYDQQRIILSNNRQALANWLCEGFVTDYNYYRK
;
A
#
# COMPACT_ATOMS: atom_id res chain seq x y z
N ASP A 1 -3.51 -19.39 8.37
CA ASP A 1 -2.98 -19.05 7.05
C ASP A 1 -1.44 -19.08 7.07
N GLN A 2 -0.86 -19.83 6.15
CA GLN A 2 0.59 -20.05 6.08
C GLN A 2 1.38 -18.75 5.86
N ARG A 3 0.81 -17.82 5.11
CA ARG A 3 1.45 -16.51 4.88
C ARG A 3 1.58 -15.71 6.17
N CYS A 4 0.52 -15.66 6.94
CA CYS A 4 0.53 -14.96 8.24
C CYS A 4 1.51 -15.61 9.21
N ALA A 5 1.51 -16.94 9.28
CA ALA A 5 2.45 -17.67 10.12
C ALA A 5 3.92 -17.38 9.73
N LYS A 6 4.21 -17.34 8.43
CA LYS A 6 5.55 -17.04 7.93
C LYS A 6 5.98 -15.61 8.28
N ILE A 7 5.11 -14.65 8.05
CA ILE A 7 5.36 -13.24 8.37
C ILE A 7 5.62 -13.08 9.87
N ASN A 8 4.79 -13.68 10.70
CA ASN A 8 4.95 -13.59 12.16
C ASN A 8 6.24 -14.26 12.63
N SER A 9 6.61 -15.39 12.03
CA SER A 9 7.87 -16.07 12.32
C SER A 9 9.07 -15.19 11.96
N LEU A 10 9.09 -14.59 10.79
CA LEU A 10 10.14 -13.67 10.37
C LEU A 10 10.20 -12.46 11.30
N SER A 11 9.07 -11.91 11.68
CA SER A 11 8.99 -10.78 12.61
C SER A 11 9.57 -11.10 13.98
N ARG A 12 9.33 -12.31 14.49
CA ARG A 12 9.92 -12.73 15.77
C ARG A 12 11.43 -12.93 15.71
N LYS A 13 11.93 -13.41 14.56
CA LYS A 13 13.37 -13.66 14.37
C LYS A 13 14.17 -12.39 14.15
N ASP A 14 13.55 -11.38 13.55
CA ASP A 14 14.19 -10.10 13.31
C ASP A 14 14.24 -9.30 14.62
N LYS A 15 15.41 -8.84 15.00
CA LYS A 15 15.63 -8.09 16.24
C LYS A 15 15.43 -6.58 16.07
N GLU A 16 15.19 -6.11 14.84
CA GLU A 16 14.89 -4.71 14.62
C GLU A 16 13.57 -4.32 15.29
N THR A 17 13.51 -3.09 15.78
CA THR A 17 12.37 -2.62 16.56
C THR A 17 11.17 -2.22 15.70
N TYR A 18 11.43 -1.76 14.48
CA TYR A 18 10.35 -1.33 13.57
C TYR A 18 10.29 -2.19 12.32
N LYS A 19 9.31 -3.06 12.30
CA LYS A 19 9.07 -4.02 11.23
C LYS A 19 7.78 -3.69 10.52
N ARG A 20 7.77 -3.86 9.21
CA ARG A 20 6.60 -3.55 8.40
C ARG A 20 6.34 -4.64 7.39
N ALA A 21 5.07 -4.88 7.10
CA ALA A 21 4.63 -5.80 6.07
C ALA A 21 3.75 -5.06 5.06
N ILE A 22 3.87 -5.43 3.80
CA ILE A 22 3.00 -4.94 2.74
C ILE A 22 2.35 -6.14 2.04
N PHE A 23 1.04 -6.03 1.81
CA PHE A 23 0.27 -7.00 1.04
C PHE A 23 -0.16 -6.32 -0.25
N ILE A 24 0.37 -6.80 -1.37
CA ILE A 24 0.16 -6.16 -2.68
C ILE A 24 -0.87 -6.98 -3.46
N HIS A 25 -1.96 -6.35 -3.82
CA HIS A 25 -3.08 -6.96 -4.53
C HIS A 25 -3.54 -6.11 -5.70
N VAL A 26 -4.25 -6.74 -6.62
CA VAL A 26 -4.98 -6.09 -7.69
C VAL A 26 -6.44 -6.47 -7.49
N ASP A 27 -7.31 -5.47 -7.45
CA ASP A 27 -8.74 -5.65 -7.20
C ASP A 27 -9.48 -6.00 -8.49
N SER A 28 -10.69 -6.53 -8.36
CA SER A 28 -11.59 -6.79 -9.48
C SER A 28 -12.98 -6.25 -9.12
N ARG A 29 -13.38 -5.19 -9.81
CA ARG A 29 -14.64 -4.48 -9.59
C ARG A 29 -15.34 -4.23 -10.93
N SER A 30 -16.42 -3.47 -10.91
CA SER A 30 -17.08 -3.02 -12.14
C SER A 30 -16.09 -2.32 -13.08
N ARG A 31 -16.22 -2.54 -14.39
CA ARG A 31 -15.35 -1.96 -15.42
C ARG A 31 -15.25 -0.44 -15.37
N HIS A 32 -16.33 0.21 -14.95
CA HIS A 32 -16.40 1.68 -14.90
C HIS A 32 -15.78 2.27 -13.64
N GLN A 33 -15.40 1.44 -12.68
CA GLN A 33 -14.86 1.91 -11.42
C GLN A 33 -13.34 1.96 -11.48
N ARG A 34 -12.82 3.17 -11.59
CA ARG A 34 -11.38 3.43 -11.45
C ARG A 34 -11.03 3.46 -9.96
N THR A 35 -10.04 2.67 -9.58
CA THR A 35 -9.60 2.57 -8.19
C THR A 35 -8.44 3.52 -7.88
N ASP A 36 -7.59 3.77 -8.85
CA ASP A 36 -6.23 4.27 -8.62
C ASP A 36 -5.51 3.34 -7.63
N VAL A 37 -5.30 3.76 -6.38
CA VAL A 37 -4.70 2.90 -5.37
C VAL A 37 -5.47 3.05 -4.06
N PHE A 38 -5.83 1.94 -3.44
CA PHE A 38 -6.42 1.93 -2.10
C PHE A 38 -5.41 1.38 -1.11
N PHE A 39 -5.30 2.04 0.04
CA PHE A 39 -4.41 1.64 1.13
C PHE A 39 -5.27 1.33 2.35
N TYR A 40 -5.28 0.04 2.75
CA TYR A 40 -6.04 -0.42 3.91
C TYR A 40 -5.11 -0.72 5.07
N HIS A 41 -5.54 -0.41 6.27
CA HIS A 41 -4.80 -0.71 7.49
C HIS A 41 -5.69 -1.42 8.51
N LYS A 42 -5.07 -2.04 9.50
CA LYS A 42 -5.76 -2.68 10.61
C LYS A 42 -6.56 -1.63 11.39
N PRO A 43 -7.83 -1.88 11.74
CA PRO A 43 -8.59 -0.99 12.61
C PRO A 43 -7.86 -0.74 13.94
N LYS A 44 -7.89 0.50 14.42
CA LYS A 44 -7.31 0.93 15.71
C LYS A 44 -5.79 0.78 15.82
N ASP A 45 -5.09 0.53 14.74
CA ASP A 45 -3.63 0.46 14.72
C ASP A 45 -3.07 1.77 14.18
N GLN A 46 -2.52 2.59 15.08
CA GLN A 46 -2.08 3.95 14.72
C GLN A 46 -0.83 3.94 13.82
N ALA A 47 0.10 3.02 14.06
CA ALA A 47 1.31 2.92 13.23
C ALA A 47 0.98 2.49 11.80
N SER A 48 0.08 1.51 11.64
CA SER A 48 -0.39 1.07 10.31
C SER A 48 -1.17 2.16 9.59
N LYS A 49 -2.01 2.90 10.32
CA LYS A 49 -2.74 4.05 9.76
C LYS A 49 -1.79 5.13 9.27
N ARG A 50 -0.76 5.44 10.05
CA ARG A 50 0.27 6.41 9.65
C ARG A 50 1.01 5.96 8.39
N LEU A 51 1.38 4.67 8.33
CA LEU A 51 2.02 4.10 7.15
C LEU A 51 1.12 4.25 5.91
N ALA A 52 -0.14 3.89 6.02
CA ALA A 52 -1.11 4.00 4.92
C ALA A 52 -1.27 5.45 4.44
N LYS A 53 -1.37 6.40 5.37
CA LYS A 53 -1.46 7.83 5.04
C LYS A 53 -0.18 8.35 4.36
N THR A 54 0.97 7.90 4.81
CA THR A 54 2.26 8.26 4.21
C THR A 54 2.35 7.74 2.78
N MET A 55 1.89 6.51 2.54
CA MET A 55 1.81 5.94 1.18
C MET A 55 0.90 6.76 0.28
N LYS A 56 -0.29 7.07 0.72
CA LYS A 56 -1.23 7.89 -0.06
C LYS A 56 -0.65 9.27 -0.38
N SER A 57 -0.06 9.93 0.60
CA SER A 57 0.57 11.24 0.41
C SER A 57 1.70 11.19 -0.63
N THR A 58 2.52 10.16 -0.57
CA THR A 58 3.60 9.93 -1.53
C THR A 58 3.04 9.77 -2.94
N PHE A 59 2.04 8.93 -3.13
CA PHE A 59 1.41 8.70 -4.43
C PHE A 59 0.77 9.97 -4.97
N SER A 60 0.04 10.71 -4.15
CA SER A 60 -0.58 11.97 -4.54
C SER A 60 0.45 12.98 -5.04
N ARG A 61 1.53 13.14 -4.30
CA ARG A 61 2.62 14.05 -4.66
C ARG A 61 3.29 13.64 -5.98
N LYS A 62 3.52 12.34 -6.16
CA LYS A 62 4.15 11.81 -7.38
C LYS A 62 3.26 11.99 -8.60
N TYR A 63 1.97 11.73 -8.49
CA TYR A 63 1.04 11.96 -9.58
C TYR A 63 0.95 13.46 -9.94
N ASN A 64 0.91 14.33 -8.95
CA ASN A 64 0.88 15.77 -9.20
C ASN A 64 2.14 16.25 -9.92
N ARG A 65 3.29 15.67 -9.58
CA ARG A 65 4.57 16.02 -10.21
C ARG A 65 4.70 15.51 -11.64
N HIS A 66 4.34 14.25 -11.87
CA HIS A 66 4.60 13.56 -13.14
C HIS A 66 3.44 13.70 -14.13
N GLN A 67 2.24 13.86 -13.65
CA GLN A 67 1.04 14.00 -14.48
C GLN A 67 0.15 15.13 -13.94
N PRO A 68 0.60 16.40 -14.06
CA PRO A 68 -0.19 17.54 -13.58
C PRO A 68 -1.59 17.54 -14.20
N GLY A 69 -2.59 17.82 -13.38
CA GLY A 69 -3.99 17.86 -13.84
C GLY A 69 -4.70 16.51 -13.90
N ARG A 70 -3.97 15.39 -13.77
CA ARG A 70 -4.59 14.06 -13.76
C ARG A 70 -5.45 13.83 -12.51
N GLY A 71 -5.00 14.35 -11.39
CA GLY A 71 -5.59 14.06 -10.09
C GLY A 71 -5.21 12.68 -9.55
N PHE A 72 -5.53 12.45 -8.30
CA PHE A 72 -5.34 11.16 -7.64
C PHE A 72 -6.53 10.88 -6.73
N SER A 73 -7.25 9.81 -7.02
CA SER A 73 -8.47 9.42 -6.30
C SER A 73 -8.24 8.28 -5.30
N GLY A 74 -7.00 7.97 -4.99
CA GLY A 74 -6.66 6.94 -4.01
C GLY A 74 -7.16 7.26 -2.60
N THR A 75 -7.43 6.22 -1.83
CA THR A 75 -8.01 6.34 -0.49
C THR A 75 -7.19 5.61 0.56
N VAL A 76 -7.33 6.06 1.81
CA VAL A 76 -6.87 5.34 3.00
C VAL A 76 -8.11 5.00 3.82
N ASP A 77 -8.22 3.74 4.25
CA ASP A 77 -9.32 3.32 5.10
C ASP A 77 -8.87 2.16 5.98
N ASP A 78 -9.59 1.95 7.08
CA ASP A 78 -9.39 0.73 7.85
C ASP A 78 -10.24 -0.40 7.26
N ARG A 79 -9.76 -1.62 7.40
CA ARG A 79 -10.48 -2.77 6.93
C ARG A 79 -10.11 -4.00 7.76
N ASN A 80 -11.14 -4.78 8.11
CA ASN A 80 -10.95 -5.99 8.91
C ASN A 80 -10.59 -7.18 8.03
N LEU A 81 -9.46 -7.09 7.34
CA LEU A 81 -8.95 -8.17 6.48
C LEU A 81 -8.19 -9.19 7.31
N TYR A 82 -8.34 -10.47 6.91
CA TYR A 82 -7.71 -11.59 7.63
C TYR A 82 -6.21 -11.39 7.81
N VAL A 83 -5.48 -11.05 6.73
CA VAL A 83 -4.03 -10.88 6.78
C VAL A 83 -3.60 -9.72 7.66
N LEU A 84 -4.41 -8.67 7.76
CA LEU A 84 -4.12 -7.54 8.65
C LEU A 84 -4.36 -7.90 10.12
N ARG A 85 -5.43 -8.69 10.41
CA ARG A 85 -5.72 -9.12 11.78
C ARG A 85 -4.70 -10.10 12.33
N HIS A 86 -4.19 -10.99 11.47
CA HIS A 86 -3.39 -12.14 11.89
C HIS A 86 -1.90 -11.98 11.69
N THR A 87 -1.43 -10.77 11.38
CA THR A 87 0.00 -10.46 11.31
C THR A 87 0.38 -9.43 12.35
N THR A 88 1.56 -9.58 12.94
CA THR A 88 2.00 -8.74 14.06
C THR A 88 2.70 -7.43 13.64
N PRO A 89 3.48 -7.38 12.53
CA PRO A 89 4.13 -6.13 12.16
C PRO A 89 3.14 -5.04 11.77
N THR A 90 3.57 -3.80 11.90
CA THR A 90 2.89 -2.66 11.23
C THR A 90 2.71 -3.00 9.76
N SER A 91 1.50 -2.85 9.22
CA SER A 91 1.21 -3.36 7.89
C SER A 91 0.25 -2.49 7.11
N VAL A 92 0.35 -2.58 5.79
CA VAL A 92 -0.59 -1.96 4.86
C VAL A 92 -0.98 -2.98 3.78
N PHE A 93 -2.25 -2.99 3.42
CA PHE A 93 -2.81 -3.78 2.33
C PHE A 93 -3.10 -2.84 1.18
N VAL A 94 -2.45 -3.05 0.04
CA VAL A 94 -2.51 -2.13 -1.11
C VAL A 94 -3.27 -2.79 -2.25
N GLU A 95 -4.35 -2.14 -2.70
CA GLU A 95 -5.03 -2.46 -3.95
C GLU A 95 -4.47 -1.52 -5.03
N LEU A 96 -3.64 -2.04 -5.91
CA LEU A 96 -2.94 -1.24 -6.92
C LEU A 96 -3.83 -0.74 -8.06
N GLY A 97 -5.03 -1.26 -8.15
CA GLY A 97 -5.97 -0.86 -9.17
C GLY A 97 -7.04 -1.91 -9.39
N ASN A 98 -8.03 -1.56 -10.19
CA ASN A 98 -9.10 -2.46 -10.63
C ASN A 98 -8.72 -3.09 -11.97
N ILE A 99 -8.48 -4.40 -12.00
CA ILE A 99 -8.05 -5.09 -13.22
C ILE A 99 -9.08 -5.04 -14.35
N GLN A 100 -10.35 -4.75 -14.04
CA GLN A 100 -11.41 -4.60 -15.02
C GLN A 100 -11.46 -3.22 -15.67
N ASN A 101 -10.79 -2.23 -15.09
CA ASN A 101 -10.82 -0.85 -15.58
C ASN A 101 -9.63 -0.56 -16.50
N GLN A 102 -9.90 -0.03 -17.69
CA GLN A 102 -8.85 0.18 -18.70
C GLN A 102 -7.76 1.16 -18.26
N TYR A 103 -8.07 2.16 -17.46
CA TYR A 103 -7.07 3.12 -16.97
C TYR A 103 -6.19 2.50 -15.90
N ASP A 104 -6.79 1.74 -14.98
CA ASP A 104 -6.03 1.03 -13.95
C ASP A 104 -5.17 -0.08 -14.57
N GLN A 105 -5.65 -0.76 -15.63
CA GLN A 105 -4.88 -1.78 -16.35
C GLN A 105 -3.55 -1.23 -16.86
N GLN A 106 -3.53 -0.05 -17.45
CA GLN A 106 -2.31 0.54 -18.02
C GLN A 106 -1.24 0.73 -16.95
N ARG A 107 -1.62 1.08 -15.73
CA ARG A 107 -0.68 1.27 -14.62
C ARG A 107 -0.07 -0.06 -14.16
N ILE A 108 -0.77 -1.16 -14.35
CA ILE A 108 -0.39 -2.48 -13.87
C ILE A 108 0.32 -3.28 -14.96
N ILE A 109 -0.15 -3.18 -16.21
CA ILE A 109 0.36 -3.99 -17.32
C ILE A 109 1.66 -3.43 -17.89
N LEU A 110 1.78 -2.11 -18.01
CA LEU A 110 2.96 -1.48 -18.60
C LEU A 110 4.14 -1.51 -17.62
N SER A 111 5.26 -2.05 -18.06
CA SER A 111 6.44 -2.28 -17.23
C SER A 111 6.95 -1.00 -16.56
N ASN A 112 7.05 0.11 -17.30
CA ASN A 112 7.50 1.38 -16.74
C ASN A 112 6.55 1.91 -15.67
N ASN A 113 5.25 1.72 -15.84
CA ASN A 113 4.25 2.15 -14.86
C ASN A 113 4.32 1.29 -13.60
N ARG A 114 4.49 -0.03 -13.74
CA ARG A 114 4.70 -0.91 -12.57
C ARG A 114 5.94 -0.50 -11.79
N GLN A 115 7.03 -0.18 -12.48
CA GLN A 115 8.27 0.25 -11.83
C GLN A 115 8.07 1.55 -11.07
N ALA A 116 7.32 2.50 -11.63
CA ALA A 116 7.00 3.75 -10.95
C ALA A 116 6.22 3.47 -9.66
N LEU A 117 5.20 2.60 -9.71
CA LEU A 117 4.43 2.23 -8.51
C LEU A 117 5.32 1.60 -7.44
N ALA A 118 6.22 0.70 -7.83
CA ALA A 118 7.17 0.07 -6.91
C ALA A 118 8.11 1.10 -6.26
N ASN A 119 8.62 2.04 -7.05
CA ASN A 119 9.49 3.11 -6.56
C ASN A 119 8.76 4.00 -5.55
N TRP A 120 7.50 4.30 -5.79
CA TRP A 120 6.70 5.15 -4.89
C TRP A 120 6.34 4.43 -3.59
N LEU A 121 6.08 3.12 -3.66
CA LEU A 121 5.91 2.31 -2.44
C LEU A 121 7.19 2.31 -1.61
N CYS A 122 8.33 2.13 -2.25
CA CYS A 122 9.63 2.18 -1.58
C CYS A 122 9.88 3.54 -0.91
N GLU A 123 9.61 4.62 -1.63
CA GLU A 123 9.76 5.99 -1.08
C GLU A 123 8.83 6.20 0.13
N GLY A 124 7.60 5.70 0.06
CA GLY A 124 6.66 5.76 1.19
C GLY A 124 7.19 5.03 2.43
N PHE A 125 7.77 3.85 2.24
CA PHE A 125 8.42 3.12 3.34
C PHE A 125 9.59 3.89 3.95
N VAL A 126 10.43 4.49 3.14
CA VAL A 126 11.58 5.29 3.61
C VAL A 126 11.10 6.51 4.38
N THR A 127 10.09 7.21 3.88
CA THR A 127 9.51 8.36 4.55
C THR A 127 8.92 7.98 5.91
N ASP A 128 8.19 6.88 5.97
CA ASP A 128 7.61 6.36 7.22
C ASP A 128 8.70 5.97 8.22
N TYR A 129 9.75 5.31 7.77
CA TYR A 129 10.88 4.95 8.62
C TYR A 129 11.58 6.18 9.18
N ASN A 130 11.80 7.20 8.35
CA ASN A 130 12.44 8.44 8.80
C ASN A 130 11.58 9.18 9.83
N TYR A 131 10.27 9.11 9.71
CA TYR A 131 9.36 9.63 10.74
C TYR A 131 9.49 8.83 12.05
N TYR A 132 9.48 7.50 11.96
CA TYR A 132 9.55 6.62 13.13
C TYR A 132 10.82 6.84 13.93
N ARG A 133 11.99 6.97 13.28
CA ARG A 133 13.28 7.09 13.96
C ARG A 133 13.56 8.46 14.58
N LYS A 134 12.70 9.45 14.33
CA LYS A 134 12.81 10.74 15.02
C LYS A 134 12.34 10.59 16.46
#